data_dd425f09efb406aee094911bc2fc6017
#
_entry.id   dd425f09efb406aee094911bc2fc6017
#
_cell.length_a   1.000
_cell.length_b   1.000
_cell.length_c   1.000
_cell.angle_alpha   90.00
_cell.angle_beta   90.00
_cell.angle_gamma   90.00
#
_symmetry.space_group_name_H-M   'P 1'
#
loop_
_entity.id
_entity.type
_entity.pdbx_description
1 polymer ?
#
loop_
_entity_poly.entity_id
_entity_poly.type
_entity_poly.pdbx_seq_one_letter_code
_entity_poly.pdbx_strand_id
1 'polypeptide(L)'
;MTAELDVLDRLLEISLLVQDDMSRAFAGTGLTASRTHLLWELQRLGPSSQRALADALAVSPRNVTGLVDALEQTGYLVRTPHPTDRRTTLVRLTEQGESTMAQMERDRRTLAADLVADLDAGRLADFASTLDTVTERLRRLVAAAGSGRAPA
;
A
#
# COMPACT_ATOMS: atom_id res chain seq x y z
N MET A 1 -5.77 7.01 33.42
CA MET A 1 -5.79 6.79 31.97
C MET A 1 -6.71 5.61 31.73
N THR A 2 -7.62 5.67 30.77
CA THR A 2 -8.55 4.56 30.52
C THR A 2 -7.92 3.54 29.59
N ALA A 3 -8.33 2.28 29.67
CA ALA A 3 -7.79 1.20 28.81
C ALA A 3 -7.99 1.51 27.31
N GLU A 4 -9.02 2.26 26.96
CA GLU A 4 -9.29 2.69 25.58
C GLU A 4 -8.24 3.66 25.07
N LEU A 5 -7.77 4.61 25.90
CA LEU A 5 -6.70 5.53 25.55
C LEU A 5 -5.37 4.80 25.40
N ASP A 6 -5.05 3.87 26.30
CA ASP A 6 -3.84 3.06 26.21
C ASP A 6 -3.79 2.25 24.91
N VAL A 7 -4.94 1.70 24.47
CA VAL A 7 -5.04 0.98 23.18
C VAL A 7 -4.81 1.93 22.00
N LEU A 8 -5.43 3.11 22.02
CA LEU A 8 -5.26 4.11 20.97
C LEU A 8 -3.79 4.56 20.87
N ASP A 9 -3.15 4.85 21.99
CA ASP A 9 -1.75 5.29 22.04
C ASP A 9 -0.81 4.23 21.46
N ARG A 10 -1.04 2.94 21.78
CA ARG A 10 -0.26 1.83 21.19
C ARG A 10 -0.47 1.68 19.68
N LEU A 11 -1.70 1.85 19.20
CA LEU A 11 -1.97 1.83 17.76
C LEU A 11 -1.28 2.97 17.03
N LEU A 12 -1.26 4.17 17.62
CA LEU A 12 -0.54 5.32 17.08
C LEU A 12 0.98 5.10 17.08
N GLU A 13 1.54 4.56 18.15
CA GLU A 13 2.95 4.20 18.25
C GLU A 13 3.34 3.17 17.18
N ILE A 14 2.57 2.09 17.01
CA ILE A 14 2.79 1.09 15.97
C ILE A 14 2.76 1.75 14.58
N SER A 15 1.78 2.61 14.33
CA SER A 15 1.67 3.34 13.06
C SER A 15 2.90 4.18 12.77
N LEU A 16 3.43 4.90 13.75
CA LEU A 16 4.64 5.72 13.61
C LEU A 16 5.88 4.87 13.35
N LEU A 17 6.04 3.76 14.08
CA LEU A 17 7.18 2.85 13.90
C LEU A 17 7.17 2.21 12.51
N VAL A 18 6.01 1.76 12.02
CA VAL A 18 5.87 1.20 10.67
C VAL A 18 6.16 2.26 9.60
N GLN A 19 5.67 3.50 9.77
CA GLN A 19 5.96 4.59 8.83
C GLN A 19 7.45 4.95 8.79
N ASP A 20 8.13 4.97 9.94
CA ASP A 20 9.56 5.26 10.04
C ASP A 20 10.39 4.16 9.38
N ASP A 21 10.04 2.88 9.60
CA ASP A 21 10.67 1.73 8.94
C ASP A 21 10.52 1.79 7.42
N MET A 22 9.30 2.03 6.93
CA MET A 22 9.04 2.21 5.49
C MET A 22 9.83 3.40 4.91
N SER A 23 9.92 4.51 5.63
CA SER A 23 10.65 5.70 5.17
C SER A 23 12.14 5.41 5.04
N ARG A 24 12.71 4.66 5.96
CA ARG A 24 14.10 4.18 5.88
C ARG A 24 14.32 3.22 4.72
N ALA A 25 13.42 2.26 4.54
CA ALA A 25 13.50 1.31 3.44
C ALA A 25 13.42 1.99 2.06
N PHE A 26 12.68 3.09 1.95
CA PHE A 26 12.52 3.84 0.70
C PHE A 26 13.60 4.91 0.47
N ALA A 27 14.44 5.19 1.45
CA ALA A 27 15.47 6.22 1.32
C ALA A 27 16.38 5.96 0.11
N GLY A 28 16.52 6.96 -0.76
CA GLY A 28 17.35 6.87 -1.97
C GLY A 28 16.78 6.04 -3.12
N THR A 29 15.62 5.39 -2.96
CA THR A 29 15.02 4.53 -3.99
C THR A 29 14.08 5.27 -4.94
N GLY A 30 13.63 6.45 -4.59
CA GLY A 30 12.55 7.17 -5.28
C GLY A 30 11.16 6.60 -5.01
N LEU A 31 11.02 5.59 -4.13
CA LEU A 31 9.75 5.03 -3.72
C LEU A 31 9.09 5.87 -2.62
N THR A 32 7.77 5.82 -2.58
CA THR A 32 6.90 6.35 -1.54
C THR A 32 5.79 5.34 -1.29
N ALA A 33 5.04 5.47 -0.20
CA ALA A 33 3.90 4.59 0.09
C ALA A 33 2.91 4.51 -1.09
N SER A 34 2.56 5.65 -1.71
CA SER A 34 1.63 5.67 -2.85
C SER A 34 2.22 5.02 -4.11
N ARG A 35 3.51 5.24 -4.40
CA ARG A 35 4.21 4.61 -5.52
C ARG A 35 4.32 3.09 -5.32
N THR A 36 4.65 2.68 -4.12
CA THR A 36 4.73 1.25 -3.75
C THR A 36 3.37 0.59 -3.84
N HIS A 37 2.29 1.26 -3.42
CA HIS A 37 0.93 0.74 -3.57
C HIS A 37 0.56 0.52 -5.04
N LEU A 38 0.93 1.44 -5.94
CA LEU A 38 0.73 1.26 -7.38
C LEU A 38 1.50 0.04 -7.91
N LEU A 39 2.75 -0.15 -7.49
CA LEU A 39 3.54 -1.33 -7.89
C LEU A 39 2.91 -2.64 -7.39
N TRP A 40 2.38 -2.69 -6.16
CA TRP A 40 1.65 -3.84 -5.65
C TRP A 40 0.40 -4.16 -6.47
N GLU A 41 -0.39 -3.15 -6.81
CA GLU A 41 -1.57 -3.34 -7.66
C GLU A 41 -1.18 -3.80 -9.07
N LEU A 42 -0.13 -3.24 -9.64
CA LEU A 42 0.37 -3.65 -10.94
C LEU A 42 0.91 -5.09 -10.93
N GLN A 43 1.58 -5.50 -9.86
CA GLN A 43 2.03 -6.89 -9.69
C GLN A 43 0.84 -7.86 -9.59
N ARG A 44 -0.22 -7.47 -8.89
CA ARG A 44 -1.43 -8.28 -8.71
C ARG A 44 -2.24 -8.42 -10.00
N LEU A 45 -2.37 -7.32 -10.76
CA LEU A 45 -3.19 -7.25 -11.97
C LEU A 45 -2.45 -7.72 -13.22
N GLY A 46 -1.12 -7.67 -13.22
CA GLY A 46 -0.30 -7.76 -14.42
C GLY A 46 -0.35 -6.48 -15.27
N PRO A 47 0.11 -6.51 -16.53
CA PRO A 47 0.10 -5.36 -17.42
C PRO A 47 -1.30 -4.75 -17.52
N SER A 48 -1.43 -3.46 -17.14
CA SER A 48 -2.74 -2.81 -16.96
C SER A 48 -2.75 -1.40 -17.54
N SER A 49 -3.93 -0.93 -17.96
CA SER A 49 -4.10 0.47 -18.33
C SER A 49 -4.07 1.38 -17.10
N GLN A 50 -3.70 2.66 -17.28
CA GLN A 50 -3.73 3.64 -16.19
C GLN A 50 -5.14 3.80 -15.59
N ARG A 51 -6.18 3.61 -16.40
CA ARG A 51 -7.58 3.63 -15.92
C ARG A 51 -7.85 2.47 -14.97
N ALA A 52 -7.46 1.24 -15.33
CA ALA A 52 -7.62 0.09 -14.46
C ALA A 52 -6.86 0.26 -13.13
N LEU A 53 -5.66 0.86 -13.17
CA LEU A 53 -4.89 1.20 -11.97
C LEU A 53 -5.58 2.28 -11.12
N ALA A 54 -6.18 3.30 -11.75
CA ALA A 54 -6.93 4.34 -11.04
C ALA A 54 -8.14 3.75 -10.31
N ASP A 55 -8.87 2.86 -10.97
CA ASP A 55 -10.02 2.18 -10.39
C ASP A 55 -9.59 1.27 -9.22
N ALA A 56 -8.51 0.48 -9.39
CA ALA A 56 -7.98 -0.40 -8.35
C ALA A 56 -7.47 0.36 -7.12
N LEU A 57 -6.82 1.49 -7.31
CA LEU A 57 -6.29 2.35 -6.25
C LEU A 57 -7.34 3.29 -5.63
N ALA A 58 -8.53 3.39 -6.22
CA ALA A 58 -9.58 4.34 -5.84
C ALA A 58 -9.09 5.81 -5.83
N VAL A 59 -8.27 6.18 -6.82
CA VAL A 59 -7.73 7.53 -6.97
C VAL A 59 -8.07 8.12 -8.34
N SER A 60 -7.89 9.45 -8.50
CA SER A 60 -8.15 10.10 -9.77
C SER A 60 -7.19 9.66 -10.88
N PRO A 61 -7.60 9.64 -12.15
CA PRO A 61 -6.71 9.36 -13.29
C PRO A 61 -5.48 10.27 -13.35
N ARG A 62 -5.62 11.54 -12.96
CA ARG A 62 -4.52 12.50 -12.89
C ARG A 62 -3.48 12.08 -11.85
N ASN A 63 -3.92 11.59 -10.71
CA ASN A 63 -3.01 11.11 -9.67
C ASN A 63 -2.23 9.89 -10.14
N VAL A 64 -2.90 8.90 -10.77
CA VAL A 64 -2.22 7.74 -11.36
C VAL A 64 -1.20 8.15 -12.41
N THR A 65 -1.51 9.09 -13.27
CA THR A 65 -0.55 9.59 -14.28
C THR A 65 0.72 10.08 -13.62
N GLY A 66 0.62 10.91 -12.58
CA GLY A 66 1.79 11.39 -11.84
C GLY A 66 2.59 10.28 -11.16
N LEU A 67 1.92 9.27 -10.59
CA LEU A 67 2.59 8.11 -9.99
C LEU A 67 3.33 7.28 -11.05
N VAL A 68 2.68 7.02 -12.19
CA VAL A 68 3.27 6.26 -13.31
C VAL A 68 4.46 7.01 -13.90
N ASP A 69 4.36 8.32 -14.13
CA ASP A 69 5.46 9.14 -14.65
C ASP A 69 6.69 9.06 -13.73
N ALA A 70 6.49 9.20 -12.43
CA ALA A 70 7.57 9.14 -11.45
C ALA A 70 8.23 7.75 -11.38
N LEU A 71 7.43 6.68 -11.46
CA LEU A 71 7.94 5.31 -11.43
C LEU A 71 8.62 4.90 -12.75
N GLU A 72 8.18 5.44 -13.87
CA GLU A 72 8.85 5.25 -15.16
C GLU A 72 10.21 5.96 -15.19
N GLN A 73 10.28 7.20 -14.68
CA GLN A 73 11.54 7.94 -14.54
C GLN A 73 12.56 7.24 -13.64
N THR A 74 12.10 6.55 -12.62
CA THR A 74 12.95 5.78 -11.69
C THR A 74 13.20 4.34 -12.13
N GLY A 75 12.63 3.93 -13.27
CA GLY A 75 12.91 2.64 -13.91
C GLY A 75 12.15 1.44 -13.36
N TYR A 76 11.16 1.63 -12.49
CA TYR A 76 10.39 0.53 -11.91
C TYR A 76 9.31 -0.02 -12.82
N LEU A 77 8.81 0.80 -13.74
CA LEU A 77 7.80 0.39 -14.70
C LEU A 77 8.07 1.01 -16.07
N VAL A 78 7.35 0.54 -17.07
CA VAL A 78 7.43 1.03 -18.46
C VAL A 78 6.04 1.01 -19.10
N ARG A 79 5.79 1.99 -19.96
CA ARG A 79 4.62 2.02 -20.82
C ARG A 79 4.88 1.22 -22.08
N THR A 80 3.94 0.35 -22.47
CA THR A 80 4.00 -0.46 -23.67
C THR A 80 2.69 -0.38 -24.44
N PRO A 81 2.71 -0.47 -25.80
CA PRO A 81 1.47 -0.56 -26.57
C PRO A 81 0.67 -1.81 -26.18
N HIS A 82 -0.66 -1.69 -26.16
CA HIS A 82 -1.52 -2.86 -26.01
C HIS A 82 -1.39 -3.78 -27.23
N PRO A 83 -1.33 -5.11 -27.06
CA PRO A 83 -1.08 -6.06 -28.16
C PRO A 83 -2.08 -5.99 -29.32
N THR A 84 -3.36 -5.72 -29.00
CA THR A 84 -4.48 -5.75 -29.97
C THR A 84 -5.19 -4.40 -30.13
N ASP A 85 -5.00 -3.46 -29.23
CA ASP A 85 -5.62 -2.12 -29.27
C ASP A 85 -4.55 -1.04 -29.27
N ARG A 86 -4.21 -0.53 -30.46
CA ARG A 86 -3.19 0.52 -30.63
C ARG A 86 -3.52 1.86 -29.96
N ARG A 87 -4.76 2.05 -29.50
CA ARG A 87 -5.19 3.28 -28.80
C ARG A 87 -4.94 3.19 -27.30
N THR A 88 -4.67 1.99 -26.81
CA THR A 88 -4.47 1.74 -25.36
C THR A 88 -3.00 1.50 -25.08
N THR A 89 -2.49 2.17 -24.05
CA THR A 89 -1.15 1.96 -23.50
C THR A 89 -1.27 1.17 -22.19
N LEU A 90 -0.47 0.13 -22.06
CA LEU A 90 -0.35 -0.64 -20.83
C LEU A 90 0.88 -0.20 -20.03
N VAL A 91 0.75 -0.25 -18.73
CA VAL A 91 1.84 -0.12 -17.76
C VAL A 91 2.21 -1.53 -17.29
N ARG A 92 3.49 -1.83 -17.25
CA ARG A 92 4.01 -3.09 -16.71
C ARG A 92 5.28 -2.86 -15.90
N LEU A 93 5.58 -3.77 -14.98
CA LEU A 93 6.85 -3.75 -14.25
C LEU A 93 8.02 -3.98 -15.23
N THR A 94 9.14 -3.34 -14.93
CA THR A 94 10.44 -3.67 -15.52
C THR A 94 11.07 -4.81 -14.71
N GLU A 95 12.19 -5.37 -15.18
CA GLU A 95 12.98 -6.33 -14.41
C GLU A 95 13.42 -5.76 -13.05
N GLN A 96 13.81 -4.47 -13.01
CA GLN A 96 14.09 -3.75 -11.77
C GLN A 96 12.84 -3.71 -10.86
N GLY A 97 11.68 -3.38 -11.42
CA GLY A 97 10.41 -3.36 -10.69
C GLY A 97 10.06 -4.72 -10.11
N GLU A 98 10.14 -5.78 -10.89
CA GLU A 98 9.86 -7.16 -10.46
C GLU A 98 10.83 -7.61 -9.35
N SER A 99 12.13 -7.36 -9.52
CA SER A 99 13.15 -7.68 -8.51
C SER A 99 12.93 -6.93 -7.21
N THR A 100 12.60 -5.63 -7.29
CA THR A 100 12.32 -4.81 -6.11
C THR A 100 11.07 -5.30 -5.38
N MET A 101 9.99 -5.60 -6.10
CA MET A 101 8.77 -6.12 -5.49
C MET A 101 8.98 -7.49 -4.84
N ALA A 102 9.77 -8.36 -5.46
CA ALA A 102 10.13 -9.65 -4.88
C ALA A 102 10.96 -9.49 -3.58
N GLN A 103 11.88 -8.51 -3.53
CA GLN A 103 12.63 -8.21 -2.32
C GLN A 103 11.72 -7.68 -1.22
N MET A 104 10.88 -6.70 -1.53
CA MET A 104 9.92 -6.14 -0.57
C MET A 104 8.97 -7.20 0.01
N GLU A 105 8.54 -8.17 -0.80
CA GLU A 105 7.71 -9.27 -0.30
C GLU A 105 8.48 -10.19 0.66
N ARG A 106 9.76 -10.46 0.40
CA ARG A 106 10.61 -11.22 1.35
C ARG A 106 10.77 -10.48 2.67
N ASP A 107 11.10 -9.19 2.61
CA ASP A 107 11.31 -8.35 3.79
C ASP A 107 10.02 -8.25 4.62
N ARG A 108 8.88 -8.09 3.95
CA ARG A 108 7.55 -8.08 4.58
C ARG A 108 7.25 -9.39 5.31
N ARG A 109 7.57 -10.53 4.71
CA ARG A 109 7.36 -11.86 5.34
C ARG A 109 8.25 -12.05 6.55
N THR A 110 9.51 -11.62 6.46
CA THR A 110 10.45 -11.67 7.57
C THR A 110 9.95 -10.81 8.73
N LEU A 111 9.63 -9.54 8.46
CA LEU A 111 9.09 -8.64 9.47
C LEU A 111 7.81 -9.19 10.10
N ALA A 112 6.89 -9.72 9.30
CA ALA A 112 5.65 -10.30 9.81
C ALA A 112 5.90 -11.48 10.74
N ALA A 113 6.85 -12.36 10.41
CA ALA A 113 7.22 -13.48 11.26
C ALA A 113 7.85 -13.00 12.59
N ASP A 114 8.77 -12.05 12.51
CA ASP A 114 9.48 -11.51 13.67
C ASP A 114 8.54 -10.77 14.63
N LEU A 115 7.59 -10.01 14.11
CA LEU A 115 6.62 -9.26 14.92
C LEU A 115 5.75 -10.15 15.81
N VAL A 116 5.49 -11.37 15.42
CA VAL A 116 4.58 -12.27 16.12
C VAL A 116 5.26 -13.54 16.64
N ALA A 117 6.60 -13.57 16.62
CA ALA A 117 7.40 -14.75 16.96
C ALA A 117 7.09 -15.32 18.36
N ASP A 118 6.72 -14.46 19.32
CA ASP A 118 6.41 -14.84 20.71
C ASP A 118 4.93 -15.17 20.92
N LEU A 119 4.11 -15.16 19.88
CA LEU A 119 2.69 -15.52 19.97
C LEU A 119 2.47 -16.96 19.51
N ASP A 120 1.77 -17.75 20.35
CA ASP A 120 1.24 -19.02 19.88
C ASP A 120 0.09 -18.83 18.87
N ALA A 121 -0.29 -19.89 18.17
CA ALA A 121 -1.29 -19.82 17.12
C ALA A 121 -2.67 -19.31 17.59
N GLY A 122 -3.07 -19.65 18.83
CA GLY A 122 -4.33 -19.20 19.41
C GLY A 122 -4.32 -17.70 19.68
N ARG A 123 -3.30 -17.20 20.35
CA ARG A 123 -3.11 -15.77 20.62
C ARG A 123 -2.98 -14.95 19.34
N LEU A 124 -2.30 -15.49 18.34
CA LEU A 124 -2.18 -14.84 17.03
C LEU A 124 -3.54 -14.72 16.34
N ALA A 125 -4.36 -15.76 16.35
CA ALA A 125 -5.70 -15.75 15.78
C ALA A 125 -6.63 -14.76 16.49
N ASP A 126 -6.61 -14.73 17.82
CA ASP A 126 -7.40 -13.80 18.63
C ASP A 126 -6.98 -12.34 18.38
N PHE A 127 -5.67 -12.10 18.29
CA PHE A 127 -5.13 -10.78 18.00
C PHE A 127 -5.52 -10.31 16.60
N ALA A 128 -5.39 -11.15 15.58
CA ALA A 128 -5.81 -10.84 14.21
C ALA A 128 -7.31 -10.49 14.14
N SER A 129 -8.17 -11.29 14.76
CA SER A 129 -9.61 -11.04 14.82
C SER A 129 -9.95 -9.73 15.53
N THR A 130 -9.21 -9.40 16.59
CA THR A 130 -9.38 -8.13 17.31
C THR A 130 -8.97 -6.95 16.45
N LEU A 131 -7.84 -7.06 15.75
CA LEU A 131 -7.39 -6.03 14.79
C LEU A 131 -8.39 -5.80 13.66
N ASP A 132 -8.99 -6.86 13.11
CA ASP A 132 -10.04 -6.75 12.08
C ASP A 132 -11.22 -5.94 12.59
N THR A 133 -11.68 -6.22 13.81
CA THR A 133 -12.78 -5.50 14.47
C THR A 133 -12.46 -4.01 14.64
N VAL A 134 -11.28 -3.69 15.14
CA VAL A 134 -10.82 -2.31 15.36
C VAL A 134 -10.67 -1.58 14.02
N THR A 135 -10.07 -2.23 13.03
CA THR A 135 -9.84 -1.67 11.69
C THR A 135 -11.16 -1.34 11.00
N GLU A 136 -12.14 -2.24 11.06
CA GLU A 136 -13.46 -2.01 10.47
C GLU A 136 -14.21 -0.87 11.20
N ARG A 137 -14.06 -0.77 12.51
CA ARG A 137 -14.63 0.35 13.27
C ARG A 137 -14.00 1.67 12.88
N LEU A 138 -12.67 1.71 12.73
CA LEU A 138 -11.94 2.91 12.32
C LEU A 138 -12.34 3.36 10.90
N ARG A 139 -12.45 2.43 9.94
CA ARG A 139 -12.94 2.76 8.58
C ARG A 139 -14.28 3.47 8.61
N ARG A 140 -15.23 2.97 9.41
CA ARG A 140 -16.56 3.58 9.54
C ARG A 140 -16.50 4.97 10.17
N LEU A 141 -15.69 5.18 11.19
CA LEU A 141 -15.51 6.48 11.82
C LEU A 141 -14.89 7.51 10.88
N VAL A 142 -13.87 7.12 10.12
CA VAL A 142 -13.23 8.00 9.12
C VAL A 142 -14.19 8.34 7.99
N ALA A 143 -14.96 7.38 7.48
CA ALA A 143 -15.96 7.62 6.44
C ALA A 143 -17.05 8.59 6.92
N ALA A 144 -17.53 8.44 8.15
CA ALA A 144 -18.52 9.34 8.74
C ALA A 144 -17.97 10.77 8.93
N ALA A 145 -16.73 10.91 9.35
CA ALA A 145 -16.05 12.21 9.49
C ALA A 145 -15.83 12.90 8.14
N GLY A 146 -15.51 12.12 7.08
CA GLY A 146 -15.36 12.62 5.70
C GLY A 146 -16.68 13.11 5.09
N SER A 147 -17.79 12.45 5.41
CA SER A 147 -19.13 12.83 4.93
C SER A 147 -19.69 14.10 5.60
N GLY A 148 -19.17 14.47 6.77
CA GLY A 148 -19.57 15.69 7.49
C GLY A 148 -18.80 16.96 7.08
N ARG A 149 -17.84 16.84 6.18
CA ARG A 149 -17.00 17.95 5.70
C ARG A 149 -17.37 18.34 4.26
N ALA A 150 -18.67 18.61 3.99
CA ALA A 150 -19.05 19.34 2.78
C ALA A 150 -18.53 20.79 2.93
N PRO A 151 -17.84 21.35 1.93
CA PRO A 151 -17.41 22.74 1.99
C PRO A 151 -18.63 23.67 1.96
N ALA A 152 -18.64 24.63 2.88
CA ALA A 152 -19.51 25.82 2.82
C ALA A 152 -19.01 26.75 1.72
#